data_5e6a51c0e756917032dda8ef77cff591
#
_entry.id   5e6a51c0e756917032dda8ef77cff591
#
_cell.length_a   1.000
_cell.length_b   1.000
_cell.length_c   1.000
_cell.angle_alpha   90.00
_cell.angle_beta   90.00
_cell.angle_gamma   90.00
#
_symmetry.space_group_name_H-M   'P 1'
#
loop_
_entity.id
_entity.type
_entity.pdbx_description
1 polymer ?
#
loop_
_entity_poly.entity_id
_entity_poly.type
_entity_poly.pdbx_seq_one_letter_code
_entity_poly.pdbx_strand_id
1 'polypeptide(L)'
;LIVVGGPHAGHFMRVLKNGKDLGVEHLEFAYQDNERGIAEAISFAEAFADEGPICVILGDNCTDANIVKDVENFKDGAQIFLKKVSNPSRFGVPVFNKEKKIIRVEEKPKEPKSEFAVTGLYFYDNTVFNKIRSLKPSKRGELEVTDLNNLYLKEGKLNWSILKGFWSDAGTFDSLLEVNKYWAKKK
;
A
#
# COMPACT_ATOMS: atom_id res chain seq x y z
N LEU A 1 -10.14 -4.31 -8.28
CA LEU A 1 -10.51 -2.90 -8.50
C LEU A 1 -9.26 -2.05 -8.72
N ILE A 2 -9.26 -1.23 -9.76
CA ILE A 2 -8.23 -0.22 -10.02
C ILE A 2 -8.82 1.16 -9.72
N VAL A 3 -8.28 1.84 -8.73
CA VAL A 3 -8.63 3.24 -8.45
C VAL A 3 -7.65 4.12 -9.21
N VAL A 4 -8.19 4.95 -10.09
CA VAL A 4 -7.42 5.88 -10.94
C VAL A 4 -7.92 7.30 -10.75
N GLY A 5 -7.03 8.26 -10.95
CA GLY A 5 -7.37 9.68 -10.88
C GLY A 5 -6.62 10.51 -11.92
N GLY A 6 -6.93 11.79 -11.95
CA GLY A 6 -6.27 12.76 -12.81
C GLY A 6 -6.49 12.55 -14.31
N PRO A 7 -5.77 13.31 -15.16
CA PRO A 7 -6.01 13.36 -16.61
C PRO A 7 -5.62 12.08 -17.35
N HIS A 8 -4.89 11.15 -16.69
CA HIS A 8 -4.40 9.93 -17.30
C HIS A 8 -5.28 8.70 -17.06
N ALA A 9 -6.38 8.81 -16.31
CA ALA A 9 -7.27 7.69 -15.96
C ALA A 9 -7.73 6.88 -17.19
N GLY A 10 -8.08 7.55 -18.28
CA GLY A 10 -8.48 6.88 -19.54
C GLY A 10 -7.36 6.05 -20.20
N HIS A 11 -6.08 6.38 -19.94
CA HIS A 11 -4.95 5.59 -20.43
C HIS A 11 -4.85 4.24 -19.71
N PHE A 12 -5.08 4.21 -18.39
CA PHE A 12 -5.11 2.96 -17.62
C PHE A 12 -6.22 2.04 -18.12
N MET A 13 -7.45 2.55 -18.30
CA MET A 13 -8.56 1.78 -18.84
C MET A 13 -8.23 1.18 -20.21
N ARG A 14 -7.61 1.96 -21.10
CA ARG A 14 -7.23 1.49 -22.43
C ARG A 14 -6.14 0.43 -22.43
N VAL A 15 -5.16 0.52 -21.53
CA VAL A 15 -4.06 -0.44 -21.42
C VAL A 15 -4.49 -1.72 -20.71
N LEU A 16 -5.21 -1.60 -19.60
CA LEU A 16 -5.58 -2.72 -18.73
C LEU A 16 -6.85 -3.44 -19.24
N LYS A 17 -7.69 -2.74 -20.02
CA LYS A 17 -8.94 -3.28 -20.59
C LYS A 17 -9.80 -3.94 -19.51
N ASN A 18 -10.13 -5.22 -19.69
CA ASN A 18 -10.90 -6.05 -18.76
C ASN A 18 -10.02 -6.98 -17.91
N GLY A 19 -8.71 -6.81 -17.94
CA GLY A 19 -7.75 -7.60 -17.15
C GLY A 19 -7.43 -9.00 -17.69
N LYS A 20 -8.14 -9.50 -18.70
CA LYS A 20 -7.92 -10.88 -19.22
C LYS A 20 -6.51 -11.13 -19.72
N ASP A 21 -5.93 -10.14 -20.41
CA ASP A 21 -4.53 -10.23 -20.91
C ASP A 21 -3.51 -10.30 -19.76
N LEU A 22 -3.93 -9.97 -18.51
CA LEU A 22 -3.12 -10.00 -17.28
C LEU A 22 -3.45 -11.18 -16.38
N GLY A 23 -4.37 -12.08 -16.82
CA GLY A 23 -4.83 -13.21 -16.02
C GLY A 23 -5.76 -12.83 -14.86
N VAL A 24 -6.36 -11.65 -14.89
CA VAL A 24 -7.33 -11.19 -13.90
C VAL A 24 -8.74 -11.60 -14.34
N GLU A 25 -9.46 -12.30 -13.46
CA GLU A 25 -10.81 -12.80 -13.78
C GLU A 25 -11.84 -11.69 -13.87
N HIS A 26 -11.75 -10.71 -12.97
CA HIS A 26 -12.67 -9.59 -12.88
C HIS A 26 -11.91 -8.29 -12.61
N LEU A 27 -12.13 -7.27 -13.41
CA LEU A 27 -11.50 -5.96 -13.31
C LEU A 27 -12.54 -4.86 -13.40
N GLU A 28 -12.57 -4.02 -12.38
CA GLU A 28 -13.35 -2.79 -12.31
C GLU A 28 -12.45 -1.56 -12.17
N PHE A 29 -13.01 -0.40 -12.49
CA PHE A 29 -12.33 0.89 -12.32
C PHE A 29 -13.19 1.82 -11.47
N ALA A 30 -12.56 2.50 -10.51
CA ALA A 30 -13.14 3.62 -9.80
C ALA A 30 -12.33 4.88 -10.10
N TYR A 31 -13.01 6.03 -10.18
CA TYR A 31 -12.36 7.31 -10.43
C TYR A 31 -12.30 8.14 -9.16
N GLN A 32 -11.10 8.56 -8.78
CA GLN A 32 -10.87 9.50 -7.68
C GLN A 32 -10.71 10.91 -8.25
N ASP A 33 -11.69 11.79 -8.01
CA ASP A 33 -11.71 13.15 -8.57
C ASP A 33 -10.54 14.02 -8.09
N ASN A 34 -10.18 13.86 -6.82
CA ASN A 34 -9.11 14.63 -6.18
C ASN A 34 -8.15 13.68 -5.47
N GLU A 35 -6.87 13.96 -5.55
CA GLU A 35 -5.80 13.17 -4.91
C GLU A 35 -5.74 13.47 -3.40
N ARG A 36 -6.78 13.04 -2.65
CA ARG A 36 -6.91 13.27 -1.20
C ARG A 36 -6.32 12.13 -0.36
N GLY A 37 -5.37 11.41 -0.91
CA GLY A 37 -4.58 10.40 -0.20
C GLY A 37 -5.01 8.96 -0.47
N ILE A 38 -4.12 8.04 -0.07
CA ILE A 38 -4.27 6.60 -0.33
C ILE A 38 -5.46 6.01 0.44
N ALA A 39 -5.70 6.45 1.68
CA ALA A 39 -6.82 5.93 2.46
C ALA A 39 -8.17 6.31 1.83
N GLU A 40 -8.30 7.49 1.20
CA GLU A 40 -9.49 7.80 0.42
C GLU A 40 -9.63 6.87 -0.79
N ALA A 41 -8.54 6.61 -1.52
CA ALA A 41 -8.58 5.68 -2.65
C ALA A 41 -9.05 4.28 -2.23
N ILE A 42 -8.64 3.79 -1.05
CA ILE A 42 -9.10 2.52 -0.51
C ILE A 42 -10.61 2.52 -0.26
N SER A 43 -11.21 3.65 0.13
CA SER A 43 -12.66 3.71 0.41
C SER A 43 -13.54 3.36 -0.79
N PHE A 44 -13.07 3.58 -2.01
CA PHE A 44 -13.80 3.19 -3.23
C PHE A 44 -13.94 1.68 -3.41
N ALA A 45 -13.17 0.89 -2.67
CA ALA A 45 -13.23 -0.56 -2.75
C ALA A 45 -14.32 -1.19 -1.88
N GLU A 46 -15.10 -0.41 -1.10
CA GLU A 46 -16.06 -0.96 -0.13
C GLU A 46 -17.10 -1.88 -0.77
N ALA A 47 -17.76 -1.42 -1.83
CA ALA A 47 -18.74 -2.24 -2.54
C ALA A 47 -18.11 -3.43 -3.27
N PHE A 48 -16.89 -3.25 -3.81
CA PHE A 48 -16.15 -4.32 -4.48
C PHE A 48 -15.68 -5.41 -3.51
N ALA A 49 -15.35 -5.04 -2.28
CA ALA A 49 -14.87 -5.97 -1.25
C ALA A 49 -15.97 -6.93 -0.75
N ASP A 50 -17.24 -6.59 -0.94
CA ASP A 50 -18.39 -7.42 -0.55
C ASP A 50 -18.23 -8.01 0.87
N GLU A 51 -18.01 -7.13 1.84
CA GLU A 51 -17.75 -7.44 3.25
C GLU A 51 -16.47 -8.28 3.53
N GLY A 52 -15.73 -8.67 2.50
CA GLY A 52 -14.49 -9.44 2.62
C GLY A 52 -13.26 -8.58 2.95
N PRO A 53 -12.14 -9.24 3.26
CA PRO A 53 -10.86 -8.57 3.40
C PRO A 53 -10.33 -8.12 2.03
N ILE A 54 -9.47 -7.10 2.05
CA ILE A 54 -8.85 -6.56 0.84
C ILE A 54 -7.33 -6.62 0.88
N CYS A 55 -6.74 -6.82 -0.30
CA CYS A 55 -5.33 -6.60 -0.56
C CYS A 55 -5.19 -5.31 -1.38
N VAL A 56 -4.38 -4.38 -0.90
CA VAL A 56 -4.11 -3.10 -1.54
C VAL A 56 -2.68 -3.09 -2.06
N ILE A 57 -2.49 -2.75 -3.33
CA ILE A 57 -1.19 -2.60 -3.96
C ILE A 57 -1.14 -1.23 -4.63
N LEU A 58 -0.16 -0.41 -4.28
CA LEU A 58 0.04 0.87 -4.95
C LEU A 58 0.64 0.65 -6.34
N GLY A 59 0.15 1.38 -7.33
CA GLY A 59 0.44 1.16 -8.75
C GLY A 59 1.89 1.36 -9.17
N ASP A 60 2.69 2.06 -8.36
CA ASP A 60 4.13 2.26 -8.57
C ASP A 60 5.00 1.21 -7.87
N ASN A 61 4.41 0.31 -7.08
CA ASN A 61 5.17 -0.70 -6.35
C ASN A 61 5.48 -1.92 -7.21
N CYS A 62 6.77 -2.23 -7.33
CA CYS A 62 7.30 -3.35 -8.09
C CYS A 62 8.01 -4.33 -7.16
N THR A 63 7.57 -5.60 -7.17
CA THR A 63 8.16 -6.65 -6.30
C THR A 63 8.09 -8.02 -6.98
N ASP A 64 9.02 -8.90 -6.62
CA ASP A 64 8.99 -10.33 -6.95
C ASP A 64 8.68 -11.20 -5.72
N ALA A 65 8.25 -10.58 -4.63
CA ALA A 65 7.89 -11.30 -3.42
C ALA A 65 6.71 -12.24 -3.66
N ASN A 66 6.83 -13.46 -3.18
CA ASN A 66 5.70 -14.38 -3.11
C ASN A 66 4.96 -14.17 -1.78
N ILE A 67 3.74 -13.63 -1.85
CA ILE A 67 2.88 -13.31 -0.71
C ILE A 67 1.71 -14.28 -0.54
N VAL A 68 1.67 -15.38 -1.28
CA VAL A 68 0.54 -16.34 -1.25
C VAL A 68 0.26 -16.80 0.18
N LYS A 69 1.31 -17.18 0.92
CA LYS A 69 1.17 -17.62 2.33
C LYS A 69 0.67 -16.50 3.25
N ASP A 70 1.05 -15.25 2.99
CA ASP A 70 0.57 -14.12 3.77
C ASP A 70 -0.93 -13.89 3.52
N VAL A 71 -1.39 -14.03 2.26
CA VAL A 71 -2.82 -13.97 1.91
C VAL A 71 -3.61 -15.11 2.57
N GLU A 72 -3.14 -16.36 2.45
CA GLU A 72 -3.81 -17.54 3.03
C GLU A 72 -3.93 -17.47 4.56
N ASN A 73 -2.93 -16.89 5.21
CA ASN A 73 -2.88 -16.79 6.67
C ASN A 73 -3.56 -15.52 7.23
N PHE A 74 -3.88 -14.54 6.39
CA PHE A 74 -4.55 -13.34 6.84
C PHE A 74 -5.97 -13.65 7.32
N LYS A 75 -6.31 -13.18 8.53
CA LYS A 75 -7.63 -13.44 9.16
C LYS A 75 -8.39 -12.16 9.39
N ASP A 76 -7.79 -11.23 10.14
CA ASP A 76 -8.41 -9.98 10.56
C ASP A 76 -7.33 -8.91 10.86
N GLY A 77 -7.78 -7.70 11.10
CA GLY A 77 -6.94 -6.56 11.40
C GLY A 77 -6.28 -5.98 10.15
N ALA A 78 -5.02 -5.61 10.28
CA ALA A 78 -4.19 -5.12 9.19
C ALA A 78 -2.83 -5.83 9.16
N GLN A 79 -2.32 -6.04 7.95
CA GLN A 79 -0.97 -6.53 7.70
C GLN A 79 -0.23 -5.53 6.83
N ILE A 80 0.93 -5.07 7.29
CA ILE A 80 1.85 -4.23 6.52
C ILE A 80 3.13 -5.00 6.22
N PHE A 81 3.79 -4.63 5.13
CA PHE A 81 5.05 -5.23 4.73
C PHE A 81 6.17 -4.21 4.80
N LEU A 82 7.28 -4.60 5.40
CA LEU A 82 8.43 -3.74 5.62
C LEU A 82 9.59 -4.13 4.71
N LYS A 83 10.27 -3.13 4.19
CA LYS A 83 11.49 -3.30 3.40
C LYS A 83 12.60 -2.41 3.95
N LYS A 84 13.81 -2.97 4.10
CA LYS A 84 14.99 -2.15 4.39
C LYS A 84 15.37 -1.36 3.15
N VAL A 85 15.53 -0.05 3.30
CA VAL A 85 15.83 0.89 2.22
C VAL A 85 16.94 1.86 2.61
N SER A 86 17.62 2.44 1.63
CA SER A 86 18.69 3.42 1.86
C SER A 86 18.16 4.78 2.32
N ASN A 87 16.95 5.16 1.89
CA ASN A 87 16.33 6.44 2.24
C ASN A 87 14.90 6.26 2.78
N PRO A 88 14.73 5.91 4.06
CA PRO A 88 13.42 5.70 4.66
C PRO A 88 12.55 6.95 4.72
N SER A 89 13.15 8.16 4.75
CA SER A 89 12.41 9.44 4.88
C SER A 89 11.36 9.69 3.77
N ARG A 90 11.40 8.91 2.69
CA ARG A 90 10.43 9.01 1.59
C ARG A 90 9.11 8.29 1.86
N PHE A 91 9.06 7.46 2.90
CA PHE A 91 8.01 6.47 3.15
C PHE A 91 7.40 6.60 4.55
N GLY A 92 6.37 5.84 4.81
CA GLY A 92 5.97 5.53 6.18
C GLY A 92 7.08 4.72 6.87
N VAL A 93 7.51 5.16 8.04
CA VAL A 93 8.64 4.55 8.79
C VAL A 93 8.14 3.98 10.11
N PRO A 94 8.30 2.66 10.36
CA PRO A 94 7.94 2.07 11.64
C PRO A 94 8.92 2.49 12.73
N VAL A 95 8.38 2.81 13.90
CA VAL A 95 9.15 3.03 15.13
C VAL A 95 8.99 1.82 16.03
N PHE A 96 10.11 1.22 16.40
CA PHE A 96 10.13 0.02 17.25
C PHE A 96 10.46 0.36 18.69
N ASN A 97 9.88 -0.38 19.61
CA ASN A 97 10.32 -0.40 21.00
C ASN A 97 11.52 -1.36 21.21
N LYS A 98 12.01 -1.47 22.45
CA LYS A 98 13.12 -2.36 22.82
C LYS A 98 12.81 -3.85 22.55
N GLU A 99 11.54 -4.22 22.54
CA GLU A 99 11.05 -5.58 22.28
C GLU A 99 10.82 -5.85 20.77
N LYS A 100 11.24 -4.95 19.88
CA LYS A 100 11.05 -5.00 18.43
C LYS A 100 9.56 -5.01 17.99
N LYS A 101 8.67 -4.48 18.82
CA LYS A 101 7.27 -4.25 18.43
C LYS A 101 7.13 -2.85 17.85
N ILE A 102 6.33 -2.71 16.79
CA ILE A 102 5.99 -1.38 16.26
C ILE A 102 5.11 -0.68 17.28
N ILE A 103 5.48 0.56 17.63
CA ILE A 103 4.73 1.43 18.55
C ILE A 103 4.06 2.60 17.84
N ARG A 104 4.49 2.93 16.64
CA ARG A 104 3.84 3.86 15.70
C ARG A 104 4.48 3.75 14.32
N VAL A 105 3.79 4.26 13.30
CA VAL A 105 4.33 4.51 11.97
C VAL A 105 4.34 6.03 11.77
N GLU A 106 5.46 6.59 11.32
CA GLU A 106 5.63 8.02 11.02
C GLU A 106 5.64 8.24 9.51
N GLU A 107 4.79 9.15 9.02
CA GLU A 107 4.73 9.48 7.59
C GLU A 107 5.89 10.41 7.22
N LYS A 108 6.73 9.99 6.29
CA LYS A 108 7.84 10.75 5.72
C LYS A 108 8.63 11.58 6.75
N PRO A 109 9.15 10.94 7.82
CA PRO A 109 9.83 11.67 8.90
C PRO A 109 11.14 12.28 8.39
N LYS A 110 11.48 13.49 8.86
CA LYS A 110 12.78 14.12 8.58
C LYS A 110 13.93 13.32 9.18
N GLU A 111 13.70 12.73 10.34
CA GLU A 111 14.67 11.91 11.10
C GLU A 111 14.07 10.51 11.32
N PRO A 112 14.24 9.58 10.37
CA PRO A 112 13.67 8.25 10.46
C PRO A 112 14.25 7.46 11.63
N LYS A 113 13.39 6.79 12.39
CA LYS A 113 13.77 6.02 13.59
C LYS A 113 14.10 4.55 13.27
N SER A 114 13.99 4.14 12.02
CA SER A 114 14.43 2.83 11.52
C SER A 114 14.86 2.90 10.07
N GLU A 115 15.54 1.85 9.60
CA GLU A 115 15.96 1.68 8.20
C GLU A 115 14.85 1.05 7.33
N PHE A 116 13.68 0.82 7.90
CA PHE A 116 12.58 0.17 7.20
C PHE A 116 11.58 1.19 6.66
N ALA A 117 11.15 0.96 5.43
CA ALA A 117 9.99 1.58 4.82
C ALA A 117 8.78 0.65 4.94
N VAL A 118 7.61 1.19 5.20
CA VAL A 118 6.34 0.51 4.90
C VAL A 118 6.17 0.52 3.40
N THR A 119 6.03 -0.66 2.80
CA THR A 119 5.83 -0.79 1.36
C THR A 119 4.41 -0.40 0.97
N GLY A 120 4.15 -0.22 -0.32
CA GLY A 120 2.80 0.03 -0.83
C GLY A 120 1.98 -1.25 -1.00
N LEU A 121 2.12 -2.20 -0.09
CA LEU A 121 1.37 -3.46 -0.05
C LEU A 121 0.74 -3.62 1.34
N TYR A 122 -0.57 -3.78 1.37
CA TYR A 122 -1.34 -3.84 2.63
C TYR A 122 -2.44 -4.88 2.54
N PHE A 123 -2.75 -5.55 3.67
CA PHE A 123 -3.99 -6.30 3.83
C PHE A 123 -4.82 -5.65 4.93
N TYR A 124 -6.11 -5.57 4.72
CA TYR A 124 -7.06 -5.04 5.70
C TYR A 124 -8.29 -5.92 5.78
N ASP A 125 -8.82 -6.08 6.99
CA ASP A 125 -10.16 -6.62 7.18
C ASP A 125 -11.23 -5.58 6.78
N ASN A 126 -12.49 -6.00 6.73
CA ASN A 126 -13.60 -5.13 6.32
C ASN A 126 -13.81 -3.91 7.24
N THR A 127 -13.26 -3.91 8.47
CA THR A 127 -13.37 -2.74 9.36
C THR A 127 -12.61 -1.52 8.85
N VAL A 128 -11.78 -1.69 7.82
CA VAL A 128 -10.99 -0.64 7.17
C VAL A 128 -11.85 0.53 6.73
N PHE A 129 -13.01 0.28 6.15
CA PHE A 129 -13.90 1.32 5.63
C PHE A 129 -14.46 2.21 6.75
N ASN A 130 -14.83 1.62 7.90
CA ASN A 130 -15.23 2.37 9.08
C ASN A 130 -14.09 3.22 9.66
N LYS A 131 -12.88 2.68 9.66
CA LYS A 131 -11.69 3.42 10.12
C LYS A 131 -11.37 4.59 9.20
N ILE A 132 -11.44 4.40 7.88
CA ILE A 132 -11.23 5.48 6.91
C ILE A 132 -12.22 6.63 7.15
N ARG A 133 -13.51 6.32 7.39
CA ARG A 133 -14.53 7.35 7.71
C ARG A 133 -14.22 8.14 8.98
N SER A 134 -13.43 7.60 9.90
CA SER A 134 -13.01 8.27 11.13
C SER A 134 -11.73 9.11 10.99
N LEU A 135 -10.99 8.96 9.90
CA LEU A 135 -9.76 9.72 9.65
C LEU A 135 -10.04 11.21 9.45
N LYS A 136 -9.04 12.00 9.81
CA LYS A 136 -9.03 13.43 9.51
C LYS A 136 -7.90 13.71 8.52
N PRO A 137 -8.11 14.65 7.58
CA PRO A 137 -7.05 15.06 6.67
C PRO A 137 -5.80 15.53 7.42
N SER A 138 -4.65 15.14 6.94
CA SER A 138 -3.35 15.60 7.43
C SER A 138 -3.13 17.08 7.09
N LYS A 139 -1.99 17.65 7.51
CA LYS A 139 -1.58 19.01 7.10
C LYS A 139 -1.43 19.18 5.58
N ARG A 140 -1.31 18.07 4.83
CA ARG A 140 -1.27 18.05 3.37
C ARG A 140 -2.66 18.00 2.73
N GLY A 141 -3.72 17.89 3.53
CA GLY A 141 -5.10 17.71 3.07
C GLY A 141 -5.42 16.28 2.65
N GLU A 142 -4.55 15.31 2.95
CA GLU A 142 -4.67 13.90 2.56
C GLU A 142 -5.15 13.02 3.72
N LEU A 143 -5.96 12.01 3.41
CA LEU A 143 -6.23 10.89 4.31
C LEU A 143 -5.07 9.89 4.20
N GLU A 144 -4.18 9.94 5.19
CA GLU A 144 -2.94 9.19 5.17
C GLU A 144 -3.16 7.70 5.49
N VAL A 145 -2.59 6.83 4.67
CA VAL A 145 -2.57 5.39 4.97
C VAL A 145 -1.77 5.09 6.24
N THR A 146 -0.80 5.93 6.56
CA THR A 146 -0.04 5.85 7.82
C THR A 146 -0.93 6.06 9.04
N ASP A 147 -1.87 7.01 8.99
CA ASP A 147 -2.83 7.22 10.08
C ASP A 147 -3.81 6.05 10.20
N LEU A 148 -4.25 5.49 9.07
CA LEU A 148 -5.06 4.26 9.03
C LEU A 148 -4.33 3.10 9.72
N ASN A 149 -3.07 2.85 9.39
CA ASN A 149 -2.25 1.82 10.02
C ASN A 149 -2.08 2.06 11.54
N ASN A 150 -1.93 3.32 11.96
CA ASN A 150 -1.83 3.69 13.37
C ASN A 150 -3.15 3.48 14.12
N LEU A 151 -4.32 3.54 13.48
CA LEU A 151 -5.59 3.15 14.11
C LEU A 151 -5.60 1.65 14.44
N TYR A 152 -5.22 0.79 13.48
CA TYR A 152 -5.09 -0.64 13.73
C TYR A 152 -4.04 -0.95 14.80
N LEU A 153 -2.93 -0.22 14.80
CA LEU A 153 -1.90 -0.38 15.83
C LEU A 153 -2.42 -0.07 17.23
N LYS A 154 -3.20 1.00 17.40
CA LYS A 154 -3.82 1.37 18.69
C LYS A 154 -4.78 0.30 19.21
N GLU A 155 -5.44 -0.43 18.32
CA GLU A 155 -6.33 -1.54 18.65
C GLU A 155 -5.59 -2.86 18.89
N GLY A 156 -4.26 -2.89 18.72
CA GLY A 156 -3.48 -4.13 18.81
C GLY A 156 -3.70 -5.09 17.64
N LYS A 157 -4.22 -4.58 16.51
CA LYS A 157 -4.61 -5.35 15.31
C LYS A 157 -3.72 -5.09 14.11
N LEU A 158 -2.56 -4.43 14.27
CA LEU A 158 -1.59 -4.26 13.19
C LEU A 158 -0.52 -5.35 13.27
N ASN A 159 -0.45 -6.18 12.25
CA ASN A 159 0.62 -7.15 12.04
C ASN A 159 1.62 -6.62 11.00
N TRP A 160 2.83 -7.16 11.01
CA TRP A 160 3.84 -6.82 10.02
C TRP A 160 4.75 -8.00 9.71
N SER A 161 5.30 -8.00 8.49
CA SER A 161 6.35 -8.93 8.08
C SER A 161 7.38 -8.22 7.18
N ILE A 162 8.54 -8.86 7.01
CA ILE A 162 9.55 -8.39 6.06
C ILE A 162 9.18 -8.87 4.67
N LEU A 163 9.05 -7.95 3.72
CA LEU A 163 8.87 -8.30 2.31
C LEU A 163 10.17 -8.88 1.75
N LYS A 164 10.15 -10.16 1.44
CA LYS A 164 11.31 -10.89 0.89
C LYS A 164 11.44 -10.56 -0.60
N GLY A 165 12.66 -10.79 -1.15
CA GLY A 165 12.94 -10.56 -2.56
C GLY A 165 13.17 -9.09 -2.91
N PHE A 166 13.01 -8.74 -4.17
CA PHE A 166 13.12 -7.37 -4.67
C PHE A 166 11.87 -6.56 -4.33
N TRP A 167 12.06 -5.29 -4.01
CA TRP A 167 11.00 -4.29 -3.93
C TRP A 167 11.58 -2.91 -4.22
N SER A 168 10.87 -2.15 -5.02
CA SER A 168 11.13 -0.71 -5.24
C SER A 168 9.82 -0.02 -5.58
N ASP A 169 9.68 1.24 -5.18
CA ASP A 169 8.70 2.15 -5.76
C ASP A 169 9.25 2.66 -7.11
N ALA A 170 8.45 2.70 -8.15
CA ALA A 170 8.83 3.30 -9.43
C ALA A 170 8.45 4.80 -9.51
N GLY A 171 8.34 5.47 -8.36
CA GLY A 171 7.87 6.84 -8.24
C GLY A 171 8.88 7.93 -8.62
N THR A 172 10.14 7.58 -8.89
CA THR A 172 11.19 8.49 -9.38
C THR A 172 11.88 7.90 -10.60
N PHE A 173 12.56 8.74 -11.41
CA PHE A 173 13.33 8.24 -12.57
C PHE A 173 14.40 7.22 -12.14
N ASP A 174 15.09 7.46 -11.02
CA ASP A 174 16.13 6.55 -10.52
C ASP A 174 15.55 5.21 -10.08
N SER A 175 14.47 5.20 -9.29
CA SER A 175 13.83 3.97 -8.85
C SER A 175 13.16 3.22 -10.01
N LEU A 176 12.57 3.92 -10.98
CA LEU A 176 12.08 3.31 -12.22
C LEU A 176 13.20 2.64 -13.02
N LEU A 177 14.36 3.29 -13.13
CA LEU A 177 15.53 2.70 -13.79
C LEU A 177 16.01 1.44 -13.04
N GLU A 178 16.03 1.46 -11.72
CA GLU A 178 16.35 0.29 -10.88
C GLU A 178 15.41 -0.89 -11.15
N VAL A 179 14.11 -0.63 -11.16
CA VAL A 179 13.07 -1.62 -11.50
C VAL A 179 13.32 -2.21 -12.88
N ASN A 180 13.54 -1.38 -13.90
CA ASN A 180 13.80 -1.84 -15.26
C ASN A 180 15.08 -2.70 -15.34
N LYS A 181 16.16 -2.31 -14.69
CA LYS A 181 17.42 -3.09 -14.63
C LYS A 181 17.23 -4.43 -13.94
N TYR A 182 16.42 -4.47 -12.88
CA TYR A 182 16.12 -5.70 -12.17
C TYR A 182 15.39 -6.71 -13.06
N TRP A 183 14.29 -6.29 -13.68
CA TRP A 183 13.47 -7.17 -14.50
C TRP A 183 14.15 -7.55 -15.83
N ALA A 184 14.98 -6.70 -16.40
CA ALA A 184 15.75 -7.03 -17.60
C ALA A 184 16.74 -8.21 -17.39
N LYS A 185 17.19 -8.45 -16.15
CA LYS A 185 18.07 -9.58 -15.80
C LYS A 185 17.33 -10.89 -15.54
N LYS A 186 16.01 -10.86 -15.42
CA LYS A 186 15.17 -12.04 -15.13
C LYS A 186 14.55 -12.68 -16.38
N LYS A 187 14.88 -12.16 -17.56
CA LYS A 187 14.42 -12.73 -18.84
C LYS A 187 15.24 -13.92 -19.26
#